data_9c9f377f7ea9556a2fd12dc78da20bbd
#
_entry.id   9c9f377f7ea9556a2fd12dc78da20bbd
#
_cell.length_a   1.000
_cell.length_b   1.000
_cell.length_c   1.000
_cell.angle_alpha   90.00
_cell.angle_beta   90.00
_cell.angle_gamma   90.00
#
_symmetry.space_group_name_H-M   'P 1'
#
loop_
_entity.id
_entity.type
_entity.pdbx_description
1 polymer ?
#
loop_
_entity_poly.entity_id
_entity_poly.type
_entity_poly.pdbx_seq_one_letter_code
_entity_poly.pdbx_strand_id
1 'polypeptide(L)'
;MPEGIVIGAALEREDPRDALIGAASIADIPRNGRVGSASQRRQAQLLAVRPDLNVVLFRGNVATRIDKIAAGEADVTLLALAGLKRLGRADAADAILNTDEMLPSAGQGVIVIARCEGNEAATEVLAPLNHAESLRCLLAERAMLDTLDGTCRTPIGG
;
A
#
# COMPACT_ATOMS: atom_id res chain seq x y z
N MET A 1 -15.96 -6.82 -3.78
CA MET A 1 -15.54 -8.09 -4.42
C MET A 1 -16.57 -8.44 -5.47
N PRO A 2 -16.28 -9.28 -6.50
CA PRO A 2 -17.30 -9.76 -7.42
C PRO A 2 -18.41 -10.51 -6.67
N GLU A 3 -19.61 -10.53 -7.24
CA GLU A 3 -20.75 -11.29 -6.71
C GLU A 3 -20.40 -12.78 -6.62
N GLY A 4 -20.80 -13.44 -5.54
CA GLY A 4 -20.50 -14.84 -5.27
C GLY A 4 -19.05 -15.14 -4.83
N ILE A 5 -18.20 -14.12 -4.67
CA ILE A 5 -16.83 -14.27 -4.16
C ILE A 5 -16.71 -13.61 -2.79
N VAL A 6 -16.22 -14.37 -1.82
CA VAL A 6 -16.03 -13.91 -0.45
C VAL A 6 -14.59 -14.10 0.03
N ILE A 7 -14.19 -13.40 1.08
CA ILE A 7 -12.90 -13.64 1.74
C ILE A 7 -12.99 -14.99 2.45
N GLY A 8 -12.13 -15.92 2.07
CA GLY A 8 -12.01 -17.24 2.70
C GLY A 8 -11.04 -17.22 3.87
N ALA A 9 -9.93 -16.50 3.75
CA ALA A 9 -8.94 -16.30 4.81
C ALA A 9 -8.16 -15.01 4.59
N ALA A 10 -7.68 -14.40 5.67
CA ALA A 10 -6.67 -13.36 5.65
C ALA A 10 -5.40 -13.90 6.30
N LEU A 11 -4.27 -13.79 5.62
CA LEU A 11 -2.98 -14.13 6.20
C LEU A 11 -2.57 -13.07 7.23
N GLU A 12 -1.60 -13.41 8.08
CA GLU A 12 -0.99 -12.44 8.99
C GLU A 12 -0.54 -11.19 8.22
N ARG A 13 -0.94 -10.02 8.75
CA ARG A 13 -0.65 -8.74 8.10
C ARG A 13 0.83 -8.43 8.17
N GLU A 14 1.44 -8.18 7.05
CA GLU A 14 2.77 -7.59 6.97
C GLU A 14 2.66 -6.07 7.27
N ASP A 15 3.79 -5.46 7.61
CA ASP A 15 3.89 -4.03 7.96
C ASP A 15 3.14 -3.13 6.98
N PRO A 16 2.10 -2.39 7.42
CA PRO A 16 1.25 -1.60 6.54
C PRO A 16 1.90 -0.30 6.08
N ARG A 17 3.07 0.08 6.63
CA ARG A 17 3.71 1.36 6.38
C ARG A 17 4.18 1.50 4.94
N ASP A 18 4.33 2.75 4.52
CA ASP A 18 4.96 3.10 3.26
C ASP A 18 6.48 3.27 3.46
N ALA A 19 7.25 2.85 2.48
CA ALA A 19 8.68 3.08 2.39
C ALA A 19 8.96 4.20 1.38
N LEU A 20 9.87 5.11 1.73
CA LEU A 20 10.40 6.14 0.86
C LEU A 20 11.73 5.66 0.28
N ILE A 21 11.93 5.88 -1.01
CA ILE A 21 13.14 5.54 -1.75
C ILE A 21 13.64 6.82 -2.43
N GLY A 22 14.91 7.14 -2.25
CA GLY A 22 15.58 8.32 -2.80
C GLY A 22 15.76 9.46 -1.79
N ALA A 23 15.24 9.35 -0.56
CA ALA A 23 15.48 10.33 0.51
C ALA A 23 15.30 9.70 1.89
N ALA A 24 16.00 10.24 2.90
CA ALA A 24 15.95 9.76 4.28
C ALA A 24 14.71 10.23 5.06
N SER A 25 13.96 11.22 4.58
CA SER A 25 12.68 11.68 5.11
C SER A 25 11.90 12.47 4.04
N ILE A 26 10.62 12.75 4.31
CA ILE A 26 9.82 13.65 3.44
C ILE A 26 10.40 15.07 3.41
N ALA A 27 11.01 15.51 4.51
CA ALA A 27 11.63 16.83 4.60
C ALA A 27 12.90 16.94 3.73
N ASP A 28 13.65 15.83 3.59
CA ASP A 28 14.90 15.77 2.81
C ASP A 28 14.67 15.67 1.29
N ILE A 29 13.44 15.51 0.84
CA ILE A 29 13.14 15.56 -0.60
C ILE A 29 13.51 16.94 -1.14
N PRO A 30 14.28 17.04 -2.23
CA PRO A 30 14.72 18.32 -2.79
C PRO A 30 13.55 19.28 -3.03
N ARG A 31 13.79 20.58 -2.92
CA ARG A 31 12.77 21.59 -3.23
C ARG A 31 12.36 21.47 -4.70
N ASN A 32 11.03 21.47 -4.96
CA ASN A 32 10.44 21.19 -6.27
C ASN A 32 10.80 19.78 -6.81
N GLY A 33 11.20 18.84 -5.93
CA GLY A 33 11.62 17.49 -6.29
C GLY A 33 10.51 16.70 -6.99
N ARG A 34 10.92 15.80 -7.87
CA ARG A 34 10.01 14.93 -8.62
C ARG A 34 9.72 13.67 -7.80
N VAL A 35 8.44 13.42 -7.54
CA VAL A 35 7.97 12.24 -6.80
C VAL A 35 7.27 11.29 -7.76
N GLY A 36 7.83 10.09 -7.96
CA GLY A 36 7.25 9.06 -8.81
C GLY A 36 6.11 8.32 -8.08
N SER A 37 4.84 8.58 -8.43
CA SER A 37 3.70 7.89 -7.83
C SER A 37 2.52 7.76 -8.79
N ALA A 38 1.75 6.67 -8.66
CA ALA A 38 0.44 6.50 -9.29
C ALA A 38 -0.69 6.47 -8.24
N SER A 39 -0.36 6.65 -6.95
CA SER A 39 -1.31 6.60 -5.84
C SER A 39 -1.81 7.99 -5.51
N GLN A 40 -3.11 8.24 -5.71
CA GLN A 40 -3.73 9.52 -5.34
C GLN A 40 -3.65 9.76 -3.83
N ARG A 41 -3.77 8.72 -3.00
CA ARG A 41 -3.62 8.79 -1.55
C ARG A 41 -2.26 9.36 -1.15
N ARG A 42 -1.17 8.78 -1.68
CA ARG A 42 0.20 9.25 -1.39
C ARG A 42 0.42 10.66 -1.90
N GLN A 43 -0.05 10.95 -3.09
CA GLN A 43 0.05 12.29 -3.69
C GLN A 43 -0.64 13.34 -2.81
N ALA A 44 -1.89 13.10 -2.39
CA ALA A 44 -2.63 14.05 -1.58
C ALA A 44 -1.93 14.35 -0.25
N GLN A 45 -1.45 13.31 0.45
CA GLN A 45 -0.77 13.47 1.73
C GLN A 45 0.59 14.18 1.58
N LEU A 46 1.38 13.82 0.55
CA LEU A 46 2.64 14.51 0.29
C LEU A 46 2.44 15.98 -0.02
N LEU A 47 1.50 16.31 -0.91
CA LEU A 47 1.25 17.70 -1.32
C LEU A 47 0.62 18.54 -0.21
N ALA A 48 -0.05 17.92 0.78
CA ALA A 48 -0.55 18.61 1.96
C ALA A 48 0.60 19.17 2.84
N VAL A 49 1.72 18.44 2.94
CA VAL A 49 2.89 18.84 3.75
C VAL A 49 4.01 19.46 2.92
N ARG A 50 4.10 19.13 1.65
CA ARG A 50 5.13 19.59 0.69
C ARG A 50 4.46 20.02 -0.62
N PRO A 51 3.76 21.16 -0.67
CA PRO A 51 3.06 21.64 -1.87
C PRO A 51 3.99 22.04 -3.02
N ASP A 52 5.30 22.15 -2.75
CA ASP A 52 6.33 22.42 -3.73
C ASP A 52 6.69 21.21 -4.61
N LEU A 53 6.31 19.98 -4.23
CA LEU A 53 6.72 18.77 -4.93
C LEU A 53 5.99 18.58 -6.26
N ASN A 54 6.70 17.99 -7.24
CA ASN A 54 6.17 17.66 -8.54
C ASN A 54 5.87 16.16 -8.64
N VAL A 55 4.60 15.77 -8.56
CA VAL A 55 4.24 14.35 -8.69
C VAL A 55 4.18 13.95 -10.16
N VAL A 56 4.98 12.95 -10.52
CA VAL A 56 5.04 12.36 -11.86
C VAL A 56 4.48 10.93 -11.83
N LEU A 57 3.78 10.55 -12.90
CA LEU A 57 3.10 9.26 -12.97
C LEU A 57 4.11 8.12 -13.11
N PHE A 58 4.30 7.33 -12.05
CA PHE A 58 5.07 6.08 -12.09
C PHE A 58 4.14 4.87 -12.16
N ARG A 59 4.21 4.15 -13.28
CA ARG A 59 3.59 2.83 -13.46
C ARG A 59 4.66 1.75 -13.50
N GLY A 60 4.26 0.52 -13.23
CA GLY A 60 5.12 -0.65 -13.19
C GLY A 60 5.09 -1.34 -11.82
N ASN A 61 5.75 -2.48 -11.75
CA ASN A 61 5.95 -3.23 -10.51
C ASN A 61 6.99 -2.57 -9.60
N VAL A 62 7.29 -3.17 -8.46
CA VAL A 62 8.26 -2.67 -7.48
C VAL A 62 9.65 -2.48 -8.10
N ALA A 63 10.17 -3.51 -8.79
CA ALA A 63 11.50 -3.46 -9.41
C ALA A 63 11.59 -2.32 -10.43
N THR A 64 10.62 -2.23 -11.35
CA THR A 64 10.57 -1.17 -12.36
C THR A 64 10.60 0.24 -11.74
N ARG A 65 9.93 0.44 -10.60
CA ARG A 65 9.90 1.77 -9.95
C ARG A 65 11.23 2.10 -9.27
N ILE A 66 11.91 1.10 -8.71
CA ILE A 66 13.27 1.28 -8.15
C ILE A 66 14.24 1.62 -9.28
N ASP A 67 14.19 0.89 -10.41
CA ASP A 67 15.03 1.13 -11.58
C ASP A 67 14.83 2.53 -12.14
N LYS A 68 13.60 3.05 -12.14
CA LYS A 68 13.29 4.43 -12.57
C LYS A 68 13.92 5.49 -11.66
N ILE A 69 13.99 5.26 -10.35
CA ILE A 69 14.74 6.14 -9.44
C ILE A 69 16.22 6.10 -9.77
N ALA A 70 16.80 4.90 -9.93
CA ALA A 70 18.21 4.75 -10.32
C ALA A 70 18.53 5.41 -11.68
N ALA A 71 17.57 5.41 -12.62
CA ALA A 71 17.68 6.08 -13.92
C ALA A 71 17.44 7.61 -13.85
N GLY A 72 17.11 8.17 -12.69
CA GLY A 72 16.87 9.60 -12.51
C GLY A 72 15.55 10.10 -13.12
N GLU A 73 14.56 9.22 -13.37
CA GLU A 73 13.24 9.63 -13.88
C GLU A 73 12.43 10.40 -12.83
N ALA A 74 12.72 10.19 -11.53
CA ALA A 74 12.25 11.00 -10.40
C ALA A 74 13.31 10.99 -9.30
N ASP A 75 13.18 11.93 -8.35
CA ASP A 75 14.11 12.03 -7.22
C ASP A 75 13.76 11.02 -6.13
N VAL A 76 12.47 10.77 -5.92
CA VAL A 76 11.97 9.81 -4.92
C VAL A 76 10.74 9.04 -5.42
N THR A 77 10.47 7.91 -4.79
CA THR A 77 9.21 7.17 -4.92
C THR A 77 8.77 6.58 -3.58
N LEU A 78 7.48 6.26 -3.47
CA LEU A 78 6.92 5.56 -2.31
C LEU A 78 6.39 4.20 -2.74
N LEU A 79 6.76 3.18 -1.95
CA LEU A 79 6.30 1.80 -2.12
C LEU A 79 5.75 1.27 -0.79
N ALA A 80 4.82 0.31 -0.84
CA ALA A 80 4.40 -0.39 0.37
C ALA A 80 5.55 -1.26 0.88
N LEU A 81 5.94 -1.10 2.15
CA LEU A 81 7.02 -1.87 2.77
C LEU A 81 6.76 -3.37 2.68
N ALA A 82 5.50 -3.79 2.86
CA ALA A 82 5.08 -5.18 2.68
C ALA A 82 5.46 -5.75 1.29
N GLY A 83 5.36 -4.93 0.24
CA GLY A 83 5.75 -5.32 -1.12
C GLY A 83 7.26 -5.51 -1.26
N LEU A 84 8.04 -4.61 -0.67
CA LEU A 84 9.51 -4.70 -0.63
C LEU A 84 9.97 -5.94 0.13
N LYS A 85 9.43 -6.18 1.32
CA LYS A 85 9.76 -7.35 2.14
C LYS A 85 9.47 -8.67 1.42
N ARG A 86 8.30 -8.80 0.79
CA ARG A 86 7.92 -10.02 0.04
C ARG A 86 8.81 -10.31 -1.16
N LEU A 87 9.44 -9.29 -1.71
CA LEU A 87 10.39 -9.43 -2.82
C LEU A 87 11.84 -9.51 -2.35
N GLY A 88 12.11 -9.54 -1.03
CA GLY A 88 13.46 -9.52 -0.50
C GLY A 88 14.22 -8.22 -0.80
N ARG A 89 13.50 -7.09 -0.98
CA ARG A 89 14.06 -5.79 -1.37
C ARG A 89 13.80 -4.71 -0.30
N ALA A 90 13.67 -5.10 0.97
CA ALA A 90 13.48 -4.15 2.07
C ALA A 90 14.65 -3.18 2.23
N ASP A 91 15.84 -3.58 1.81
CA ASP A 91 17.07 -2.81 1.75
C ASP A 91 17.01 -1.62 0.79
N ALA A 92 16.08 -1.62 -0.16
CA ALA A 92 15.87 -0.49 -1.07
C ALA A 92 15.14 0.71 -0.41
N ALA A 93 14.62 0.55 0.81
CA ALA A 93 13.97 1.62 1.54
C ALA A 93 15.01 2.52 2.24
N ASP A 94 15.08 3.79 1.87
CA ASP A 94 15.91 4.78 2.57
C ASP A 94 15.25 5.27 3.86
N ALA A 95 13.89 5.26 3.91
CA ALA A 95 13.12 5.52 5.12
C ALA A 95 11.83 4.71 5.14
N ILE A 96 11.34 4.43 6.36
CA ILE A 96 10.02 3.85 6.62
C ILE A 96 9.17 4.92 7.29
N LEU A 97 8.11 5.35 6.61
CA LEU A 97 7.25 6.43 7.09
C LEU A 97 6.28 5.89 8.16
N ASN A 98 6.17 6.59 9.27
CA ASN A 98 5.19 6.25 10.29
C ASN A 98 3.76 6.50 9.79
N THR A 99 2.77 5.86 10.42
CA THR A 99 1.37 5.97 9.98
C THR A 99 0.77 7.35 10.19
N ASP A 100 1.31 8.16 11.08
CA ASP A 100 0.98 9.59 11.28
C ASP A 100 1.61 10.50 10.23
N GLU A 101 2.72 10.08 9.58
CA GLU A 101 3.34 10.81 8.47
C GLU A 101 2.69 10.44 7.12
N MET A 102 2.29 9.17 6.96
CA MET A 102 1.68 8.65 5.74
C MET A 102 0.66 7.56 6.09
N LEU A 103 -0.62 7.91 6.15
CA LEU A 103 -1.69 6.94 6.36
C LEU A 103 -1.69 5.88 5.25
N PRO A 104 -1.63 4.58 5.58
CA PRO A 104 -1.66 3.52 4.58
C PRO A 104 -3.00 3.45 3.85
N SER A 105 -3.06 2.70 2.76
CA SER A 105 -4.35 2.35 2.16
C SER A 105 -5.02 1.24 2.95
N ALA A 106 -6.35 1.23 2.98
CA ALA A 106 -7.10 0.14 3.60
C ALA A 106 -6.64 -1.23 3.06
N GLY A 107 -6.37 -2.15 3.97
CA GLY A 107 -5.85 -3.47 3.68
C GLY A 107 -4.38 -3.53 3.24
N GLN A 108 -3.63 -2.42 3.28
CA GLN A 108 -2.21 -2.47 2.93
C GLN A 108 -1.46 -3.46 3.82
N GLY A 109 -0.68 -4.34 3.20
CA GLY A 109 0.07 -5.39 3.89
C GLY A 109 -0.68 -6.71 4.07
N VAL A 110 -2.02 -6.74 3.93
CA VAL A 110 -2.81 -7.97 4.05
C VAL A 110 -2.84 -8.71 2.70
N ILE A 111 -2.68 -10.03 2.74
CA ILE A 111 -3.03 -10.92 1.64
C ILE A 111 -4.31 -11.67 2.03
N VAL A 112 -5.29 -11.65 1.15
CA VAL A 112 -6.51 -12.43 1.31
C VAL A 112 -6.56 -13.57 0.30
N ILE A 113 -7.15 -14.68 0.72
CA ILE A 113 -7.49 -15.79 -0.14
C ILE A 113 -9.00 -15.73 -0.35
N ALA A 114 -9.41 -15.54 -1.61
CA ALA A 114 -10.81 -15.50 -1.97
C ALA A 114 -11.34 -16.90 -2.28
N ARG A 115 -12.62 -17.15 -2.02
CA ARG A 115 -13.33 -18.38 -2.38
C ARG A 115 -14.73 -18.09 -2.92
N CYS A 116 -15.32 -19.05 -3.61
CA CYS A 116 -16.73 -18.96 -3.92
C CYS A 116 -17.58 -19.06 -2.65
N GLU A 117 -18.64 -18.28 -2.58
CA GLU A 117 -19.64 -18.36 -1.53
C GLU A 117 -20.28 -19.77 -1.54
N GLY A 118 -20.59 -20.34 -0.36
CA GLY A 118 -21.13 -21.69 -0.24
C GLY A 118 -20.13 -22.83 -0.45
N ASN A 119 -18.88 -22.57 -0.77
CA ASN A 119 -17.86 -23.65 -0.88
C ASN A 119 -17.32 -24.01 0.51
N GLU A 120 -17.97 -24.97 1.18
CA GLU A 120 -17.62 -25.42 2.54
C GLU A 120 -16.26 -26.12 2.57
N ALA A 121 -15.96 -26.95 1.59
CA ALA A 121 -14.67 -27.63 1.51
C ALA A 121 -13.50 -26.65 1.44
N ALA A 122 -13.64 -25.56 0.67
CA ALA A 122 -12.63 -24.50 0.65
C ALA A 122 -12.54 -23.77 2.01
N THR A 123 -13.68 -23.60 2.70
CA THR A 123 -13.70 -22.97 4.04
C THR A 123 -12.88 -23.78 5.05
N GLU A 124 -13.06 -25.09 5.09
CA GLU A 124 -12.32 -25.98 5.97
C GLU A 124 -10.81 -25.97 5.70
N VAL A 125 -10.42 -26.05 4.43
CA VAL A 125 -9.02 -26.03 4.02
C VAL A 125 -8.35 -24.68 4.33
N LEU A 126 -9.08 -23.58 4.22
CA LEU A 126 -8.53 -22.23 4.45
C LEU A 126 -8.54 -21.78 5.91
N ALA A 127 -9.37 -22.43 6.76
CA ALA A 127 -9.50 -22.05 8.17
C ALA A 127 -8.15 -21.98 8.93
N PRO A 128 -7.20 -22.94 8.78
CA PRO A 128 -5.91 -22.90 9.45
C PRO A 128 -5.01 -21.73 9.00
N LEU A 129 -5.25 -21.16 7.84
CA LEU A 129 -4.47 -20.05 7.28
C LEU A 129 -5.00 -18.67 7.74
N ASN A 130 -6.18 -18.66 8.37
CA ASN A 130 -6.84 -17.40 8.70
C ASN A 130 -6.27 -16.79 9.99
N HIS A 131 -5.65 -15.61 9.87
CA HIS A 131 -5.25 -14.80 11.01
C HIS A 131 -6.41 -13.88 11.42
N ALA A 132 -7.06 -14.21 12.53
CA ALA A 132 -8.32 -13.57 12.94
C ALA A 132 -8.20 -12.06 13.20
N GLU A 133 -7.07 -11.59 13.73
CA GLU A 133 -6.82 -10.18 13.98
C GLU A 133 -6.67 -9.40 12.68
N SER A 134 -5.85 -9.90 11.75
CA SER A 134 -5.70 -9.29 10.42
C SER A 134 -7.02 -9.22 9.66
N LEU A 135 -7.86 -10.27 9.77
CA LEU A 135 -9.18 -10.27 9.15
C LEU A 135 -10.09 -9.20 9.76
N ARG A 136 -10.12 -9.06 11.10
CA ARG A 136 -10.93 -8.04 11.77
C ARG A 136 -10.54 -6.63 11.36
N CYS A 137 -9.23 -6.33 11.37
CA CYS A 137 -8.73 -5.03 10.93
C CYS A 137 -9.09 -4.75 9.47
N LEU A 138 -8.86 -5.72 8.59
CA LEU A 138 -9.21 -5.61 7.18
C LEU A 138 -10.70 -5.32 6.95
N LEU A 139 -11.58 -6.02 7.66
CA LEU A 139 -13.03 -5.83 7.53
C LEU A 139 -13.45 -4.44 8.02
N ALA A 140 -12.87 -3.93 9.11
CA ALA A 140 -13.12 -2.57 9.60
C ALA A 140 -12.65 -1.50 8.60
N GLU A 141 -11.44 -1.63 8.08
CA GLU A 141 -10.88 -0.72 7.07
C GLU A 141 -11.71 -0.74 5.78
N ARG A 142 -12.19 -1.91 5.35
CA ARG A 142 -13.08 -2.04 4.18
C ARG A 142 -14.46 -1.43 4.41
N ALA A 143 -15.04 -1.62 5.60
CA ALA A 143 -16.32 -0.99 5.95
C ALA A 143 -16.22 0.54 5.92
N MET A 144 -15.10 1.10 6.40
CA MET A 144 -14.82 2.54 6.26
C MET A 144 -14.78 2.95 4.79
N LEU A 145 -14.04 2.23 3.94
CA LEU A 145 -13.98 2.51 2.50
C LEU A 145 -15.34 2.45 1.83
N ASP A 146 -16.13 1.41 2.12
CA ASP A 146 -17.47 1.22 1.55
C ASP A 146 -18.42 2.35 1.97
N THR A 147 -18.32 2.82 3.24
CA THR A 147 -19.12 3.96 3.74
C THR A 147 -18.77 5.28 3.03
N LEU A 148 -17.50 5.43 2.61
CA LEU A 148 -17.00 6.63 1.95
C LEU A 148 -17.04 6.54 0.41
N ASP A 149 -17.69 5.52 -0.15
CA ASP A 149 -17.63 5.21 -1.60
C ASP A 149 -16.19 5.16 -2.14
N GLY A 150 -15.28 4.67 -1.29
CA GLY A 150 -13.86 4.66 -1.57
C GLY A 150 -13.45 3.52 -2.51
N THR A 151 -12.51 3.82 -3.39
CA THR A 151 -11.88 2.85 -4.29
C THR A 151 -10.36 2.99 -4.24
N CYS A 152 -9.62 2.11 -4.92
CA CYS A 152 -8.17 2.26 -5.06
C CYS A 152 -7.73 3.55 -5.79
N ARG A 153 -8.68 4.31 -6.35
CA ARG A 153 -8.47 5.61 -7.01
C ARG A 153 -8.88 6.80 -6.15
N THR A 154 -9.41 6.56 -4.97
CA THR A 154 -9.82 7.61 -4.04
C THR A 154 -8.66 7.91 -3.09
N PRO A 155 -8.38 9.17 -2.73
CA PRO A 155 -7.27 9.55 -1.85
C PRO A 155 -7.61 9.28 -0.36
N ILE A 156 -8.09 8.07 -0.05
CA ILE A 156 -8.44 7.64 1.31
C ILE A 156 -7.29 6.79 1.88
N GLY A 157 -6.92 7.07 3.13
CA GLY A 157 -6.03 6.29 3.97
C GLY A 157 -6.68 5.97 5.31
N GLY A 158 -6.27 4.87 5.96
CA GLY A 158 -6.78 4.46 7.27
C GLY A 158 -6.21 3.14 7.73
#